data_a625cdc91f61941d4fd0fd544945e259
#
_entry.id   a625cdc91f61941d4fd0fd544945e259
#
_cell.length_a   1.000
_cell.length_b   1.000
_cell.length_c   1.000
_cell.angle_alpha   90.00
_cell.angle_beta   90.00
_cell.angle_gamma   90.00
#
_symmetry.space_group_name_H-M   'P 1'
#
loop_
_entity.id
_entity.type
_entity.pdbx_description
1 polymer ?
#
loop_
_entity_poly.entity_id
_entity_poly.type
_entity_poly.pdbx_seq_one_letter_code
_entity_poly.pdbx_strand_id
1 'polypeptide(L)'
;MKKKIYCFDFDGTLTTSDTLLEFIRYAKGTGRFLMVFLMYSPLLVLMKLHLFPNWKAKQLIFAHLFAGMRIEKFDALCRDFAEEYQHLLRPKGVTLVHEALVAGAQVFIVSASIDNWVRPFFKVRGLDGVRVLGTQIEVIDGRLTGKFKSNNCYGEEKVHRICEALTTTTANAFVIFRPHAIRDRSIWRQPRRQGDARLCR
;
A
#
# COMPACT_ATOMS: atom_id res chain seq x y z
N MET A 1 -15.13 0.03 -26.14
CA MET A 1 -15.79 0.00 -24.81
C MET A 1 -14.85 0.64 -23.79
N LYS A 2 -15.35 1.58 -22.96
CA LYS A 2 -14.52 2.22 -21.90
C LYS A 2 -14.23 1.18 -20.81
N LYS A 3 -12.95 0.89 -20.54
CA LYS A 3 -12.56 -0.02 -19.47
C LYS A 3 -12.89 0.61 -18.10
N LYS A 4 -13.55 -0.15 -17.23
CA LYS A 4 -13.79 0.23 -15.84
C LYS A 4 -12.51 0.06 -15.04
N ILE A 5 -12.24 0.98 -14.12
CA ILE A 5 -11.08 0.95 -13.23
C ILE A 5 -11.58 0.97 -11.80
N TYR A 6 -11.08 0.03 -10.99
CA TYR A 6 -11.34 -0.01 -9.56
C TYR A 6 -10.04 0.25 -8.80
N CYS A 7 -10.10 1.15 -7.84
CA CYS A 7 -8.99 1.45 -6.93
C CYS A 7 -9.42 1.13 -5.51
N PHE A 8 -8.66 0.27 -4.83
CA PHE A 8 -8.88 -0.11 -3.45
C PHE A 8 -7.68 0.33 -2.61
N ASP A 9 -7.95 0.83 -1.41
CA ASP A 9 -6.93 0.94 -0.38
C ASP A 9 -6.69 -0.43 0.27
N PHE A 10 -5.52 -0.63 0.88
CA PHE A 10 -5.15 -1.91 1.47
C PHE A 10 -5.38 -1.94 2.98
N ASP A 11 -4.56 -1.19 3.72
CA ASP A 11 -4.57 -1.21 5.18
C ASP A 11 -5.87 -0.63 5.77
N GLY A 12 -6.53 -1.40 6.64
CA GLY A 12 -7.80 -1.03 7.25
C GLY A 12 -9.01 -1.06 6.29
N THR A 13 -8.79 -1.23 4.97
CA THR A 13 -9.83 -1.32 3.94
C THR A 13 -10.01 -2.76 3.46
N LEU A 14 -9.03 -3.31 2.75
CA LEU A 14 -9.01 -4.72 2.35
C LEU A 14 -8.48 -5.61 3.47
N THR A 15 -7.73 -5.05 4.42
CA THR A 15 -7.27 -5.75 5.62
C THR A 15 -8.00 -5.28 6.87
N THR A 16 -7.95 -6.08 7.91
CA THR A 16 -8.55 -5.78 9.23
C THR A 16 -7.63 -4.95 10.11
N SER A 17 -6.30 -4.93 9.82
CA SER A 17 -5.27 -4.24 10.60
C SER A 17 -4.24 -3.56 9.69
N ASP A 18 -3.36 -2.77 10.30
CA ASP A 18 -2.18 -2.17 9.64
C ASP A 18 -1.12 -3.25 9.41
N THR A 19 -0.86 -3.57 8.15
CA THR A 19 0.05 -4.65 7.77
C THR A 19 1.53 -4.32 8.02
N LEU A 20 1.91 -3.06 8.16
CA LEU A 20 3.28 -2.70 8.56
C LEU A 20 3.61 -3.23 9.95
N LEU A 21 2.71 -3.06 10.91
CA LEU A 21 2.92 -3.51 12.29
C LEU A 21 2.96 -5.04 12.36
N GLU A 22 2.05 -5.71 11.66
CA GLU A 22 2.01 -7.17 11.60
C GLU A 22 3.25 -7.74 10.90
N PHE A 23 3.68 -7.14 9.79
CA PHE A 23 4.88 -7.55 9.08
C PHE A 23 6.16 -7.40 9.92
N ILE A 24 6.33 -6.28 10.64
CA ILE A 24 7.48 -6.09 11.51
C ILE A 24 7.50 -7.14 12.62
N ARG A 25 6.32 -7.40 13.24
CA ARG A 25 6.17 -8.39 14.30
C ARG A 25 6.50 -9.80 13.79
N TYR A 26 6.03 -10.14 12.61
CA TYR A 26 6.34 -11.39 11.92
C TYR A 26 7.84 -11.52 11.61
N ALA A 27 8.42 -10.54 10.92
CA ALA A 27 9.78 -10.62 10.40
C ALA A 27 10.87 -10.52 11.48
N LYS A 28 10.60 -9.90 12.62
CA LYS A 28 11.59 -9.59 13.66
C LYS A 28 11.25 -10.17 15.04
N GLY A 29 10.04 -10.69 15.21
CA GLY A 29 9.51 -11.17 16.48
C GLY A 29 9.03 -10.05 17.40
N THR A 30 8.12 -10.40 18.32
CA THR A 30 7.45 -9.46 19.23
C THR A 30 8.43 -8.70 20.13
N GLY A 31 9.48 -9.34 20.63
CA GLY A 31 10.45 -8.69 21.51
C GLY A 31 11.21 -7.57 20.84
N ARG A 32 11.71 -7.81 19.61
CA ARG A 32 12.43 -6.79 18.82
C ARG A 32 11.47 -5.68 18.35
N PHE A 33 10.25 -6.03 17.98
CA PHE A 33 9.18 -5.10 17.68
C PHE A 33 8.95 -4.12 18.84
N LEU A 34 8.72 -4.62 20.06
CA LEU A 34 8.48 -3.80 21.24
C LEU A 34 9.68 -2.91 21.58
N MET A 35 10.90 -3.45 21.50
CA MET A 35 12.13 -2.69 21.74
C MET A 35 12.25 -1.49 20.77
N VAL A 36 12.04 -1.72 19.48
CA VAL A 36 12.13 -0.66 18.47
C VAL A 36 11.00 0.37 18.66
N PHE A 37 9.78 -0.06 18.93
CA PHE A 37 8.69 0.87 19.21
C PHE A 37 8.92 1.69 20.48
N LEU A 38 9.48 1.09 21.53
CA LEU A 38 9.86 1.84 22.74
C LEU A 38 10.95 2.88 22.43
N MET A 39 11.98 2.48 21.69
CA MET A 39 13.10 3.38 21.31
C MET A 39 12.62 4.55 20.45
N TYR A 40 11.69 4.30 19.52
CA TYR A 40 11.12 5.33 18.63
C TYR A 40 9.88 6.01 19.21
N SER A 41 9.46 5.68 20.45
CA SER A 41 8.24 6.25 21.05
C SER A 41 8.23 7.78 21.11
N PRO A 42 9.33 8.52 21.41
CA PRO A 42 9.31 9.98 21.36
C PRO A 42 9.02 10.50 19.94
N LEU A 43 9.61 9.85 18.94
CA LEU A 43 9.38 10.20 17.53
C LEU A 43 7.94 9.93 17.10
N LEU A 44 7.35 8.81 17.55
CA LEU A 44 5.96 8.47 17.27
C LEU A 44 4.98 9.45 17.93
N VAL A 45 5.32 9.95 19.13
CA VAL A 45 4.54 11.02 19.78
C VAL A 45 4.61 12.32 18.96
N LEU A 46 5.81 12.74 18.53
CA LEU A 46 5.98 13.92 17.67
C LEU A 46 5.22 13.76 16.35
N MET A 47 5.23 12.57 15.76
CA MET A 47 4.45 12.26 14.57
C MET A 47 2.94 12.41 14.82
N LYS A 48 2.45 11.91 15.95
CA LYS A 48 1.02 12.02 16.32
C LYS A 48 0.59 13.48 16.60
N LEU A 49 1.52 14.29 17.07
CA LEU A 49 1.32 15.74 17.27
C LEU A 49 1.51 16.55 15.95
N HIS A 50 1.70 15.89 14.82
CA HIS A 50 1.98 16.51 13.51
C HIS A 50 3.27 17.35 13.44
N LEU A 51 4.17 17.21 14.41
CA LEU A 51 5.48 17.89 14.46
C LEU A 51 6.57 17.13 13.69
N PHE A 52 6.29 15.88 13.30
CA PHE A 52 7.21 15.06 12.51
C PHE A 52 6.47 14.31 11.40
N PRO A 53 7.00 14.29 10.15
CA PRO A 53 6.32 13.63 9.02
C PRO A 53 6.22 12.11 9.20
N ASN A 54 5.01 11.58 9.04
CA ASN A 54 4.71 10.14 9.19
C ASN A 54 5.63 9.27 8.30
N TRP A 55 5.86 9.66 7.05
CA TRP A 55 6.70 8.89 6.14
C TRP A 55 8.16 8.79 6.61
N LYS A 56 8.70 9.85 7.24
CA LYS A 56 10.06 9.83 7.80
C LYS A 56 10.16 8.88 8.99
N ALA A 57 9.15 8.87 9.87
CA ALA A 57 9.11 7.94 11.00
C ALA A 57 9.08 6.47 10.50
N LYS A 58 8.21 6.18 9.52
CA LYS A 58 8.15 4.87 8.88
C LYS A 58 9.48 4.46 8.27
N GLN A 59 10.13 5.37 7.52
CA GLN A 59 11.42 5.10 6.88
C GLN A 59 12.53 4.84 7.91
N LEU A 60 12.59 5.60 9.00
CA LEU A 60 13.60 5.40 10.05
C LEU A 60 13.44 4.04 10.73
N ILE A 61 12.22 3.65 11.09
CA ILE A 61 11.92 2.34 11.67
C ILE A 61 12.26 1.23 10.66
N PHE A 62 11.87 1.41 9.40
CA PHE A 62 12.19 0.46 8.33
C PHE A 62 13.69 0.30 8.13
N ALA A 63 14.43 1.40 8.06
CA ALA A 63 15.89 1.40 7.94
C ALA A 63 16.55 0.67 9.11
N HIS A 64 16.15 0.99 10.36
CA HIS A 64 16.69 0.32 11.55
C HIS A 64 16.52 -1.20 11.50
N LEU A 65 15.38 -1.68 10.99
CA LEU A 65 15.04 -3.10 11.01
C LEU A 65 15.56 -3.87 9.79
N PHE A 66 15.68 -3.24 8.62
CA PHE A 66 15.85 -3.94 7.35
C PHE A 66 17.03 -3.43 6.50
N ALA A 67 17.68 -2.30 6.82
CA ALA A 67 18.83 -1.84 6.04
C ALA A 67 19.94 -2.90 6.03
N GLY A 68 20.58 -3.07 4.87
CA GLY A 68 21.61 -4.09 4.61
C GLY A 68 21.09 -5.49 4.32
N MET A 69 19.80 -5.76 4.51
CA MET A 69 19.21 -7.06 4.15
C MET A 69 19.23 -7.27 2.64
N ARG A 70 19.53 -8.48 2.17
CA ARG A 70 19.42 -8.84 0.76
C ARG A 70 17.97 -8.81 0.31
N ILE A 71 17.71 -8.29 -0.88
CA ILE A 71 16.35 -8.14 -1.43
C ILE A 71 15.64 -9.50 -1.56
N GLU A 72 16.36 -10.54 -1.95
CA GLU A 72 15.78 -11.88 -2.12
C GLU A 72 15.26 -12.43 -0.78
N LYS A 73 16.01 -12.17 0.31
CA LYS A 73 15.59 -12.57 1.67
C LYS A 73 14.39 -11.77 2.13
N PHE A 74 14.35 -10.46 1.82
CA PHE A 74 13.22 -9.60 2.15
C PHE A 74 11.95 -10.03 1.40
N ASP A 75 12.09 -10.31 0.10
CA ASP A 75 10.96 -10.77 -0.72
C ASP A 75 10.46 -12.16 -0.31
N ALA A 76 11.35 -13.05 0.17
CA ALA A 76 10.95 -14.32 0.75
C ALA A 76 10.10 -14.09 2.00
N LEU A 77 10.57 -13.25 2.96
CA LEU A 77 9.79 -12.89 4.14
C LEU A 77 8.42 -12.28 3.80
N CYS A 78 8.35 -11.47 2.73
CA CYS A 78 7.09 -10.88 2.27
C CYS A 78 6.12 -11.94 1.73
N ARG A 79 6.61 -12.95 1.03
CA ARG A 79 5.79 -14.06 0.54
C ARG A 79 5.27 -14.92 1.71
N ASP A 80 6.18 -15.35 2.58
CA ASP A 80 5.85 -16.19 3.74
C ASP A 80 4.83 -15.48 4.64
N PHE A 81 5.02 -14.18 4.88
CA PHE A 81 4.06 -13.35 5.62
C PHE A 81 2.69 -13.32 4.95
N ALA A 82 2.64 -13.12 3.64
CA ALA A 82 1.37 -13.07 2.93
C ALA A 82 0.65 -14.43 2.93
N GLU A 83 1.38 -15.54 2.88
CA GLU A 83 0.82 -16.89 2.97
C GLU A 83 0.22 -17.15 4.34
N GLU A 84 0.95 -16.83 5.41
CA GLU A 84 0.53 -17.10 6.79
C GLU A 84 -0.57 -16.15 7.26
N TYR A 85 -0.54 -14.88 6.81
CA TYR A 85 -1.44 -13.81 7.28
C TYR A 85 -2.61 -13.53 6.36
N GLN A 86 -3.04 -14.49 5.54
CA GLN A 86 -4.24 -14.38 4.68
C GLN A 86 -5.52 -14.03 5.45
N HIS A 87 -5.59 -14.37 6.73
CA HIS A 87 -6.71 -14.07 7.62
C HIS A 87 -6.90 -12.55 7.86
N LEU A 88 -5.88 -11.74 7.59
CA LEU A 88 -6.01 -10.29 7.65
C LEU A 88 -6.92 -9.74 6.56
N LEU A 89 -7.03 -10.43 5.42
CA LEU A 89 -7.87 -9.96 4.32
C LEU A 89 -9.35 -10.09 4.67
N ARG A 90 -10.10 -9.02 4.44
CA ARG A 90 -11.56 -9.02 4.57
C ARG A 90 -12.21 -9.82 3.43
N PRO A 91 -12.98 -10.88 3.71
CA PRO A 91 -13.57 -11.72 2.65
C PRO A 91 -14.38 -10.93 1.64
N LYS A 92 -15.23 -9.99 2.09
CA LYS A 92 -16.02 -9.12 1.21
C LYS A 92 -15.16 -8.26 0.28
N GLY A 93 -14.00 -7.78 0.75
CA GLY A 93 -13.07 -7.01 -0.05
C GLY A 93 -12.44 -7.86 -1.16
N VAL A 94 -12.03 -9.08 -0.82
CA VAL A 94 -11.46 -10.04 -1.78
C VAL A 94 -12.49 -10.41 -2.85
N THR A 95 -13.75 -10.67 -2.47
CA THR A 95 -14.83 -10.95 -3.41
C THR A 95 -15.02 -9.80 -4.40
N LEU A 96 -15.04 -8.54 -3.92
CA LEU A 96 -15.17 -7.36 -4.79
C LEU A 96 -14.00 -7.22 -5.77
N VAL A 97 -12.78 -7.50 -5.33
CA VAL A 97 -11.59 -7.50 -6.20
C VAL A 97 -11.72 -8.57 -7.28
N HIS A 98 -12.11 -9.78 -6.90
CA HIS A 98 -12.32 -10.89 -7.82
C HIS A 98 -13.43 -10.60 -8.85
N GLU A 99 -14.59 -10.11 -8.41
CA GLU A 99 -15.69 -9.72 -9.29
C GLU A 99 -15.28 -8.64 -10.30
N ALA A 100 -14.50 -7.64 -9.84
CA ALA A 100 -14.00 -6.60 -10.72
C ALA A 100 -13.06 -7.15 -11.81
N LEU A 101 -12.18 -8.09 -11.44
CA LEU A 101 -11.28 -8.76 -12.40
C LEU A 101 -12.06 -9.62 -13.41
N VAL A 102 -13.02 -10.42 -12.94
CA VAL A 102 -13.88 -11.25 -13.80
C VAL A 102 -14.70 -10.39 -14.78
N ALA A 103 -15.15 -9.22 -14.35
CA ALA A 103 -15.83 -8.24 -15.20
C ALA A 103 -14.89 -7.53 -16.21
N GLY A 104 -13.63 -7.94 -16.31
CA GLY A 104 -12.63 -7.36 -17.23
C GLY A 104 -12.18 -5.95 -16.88
N ALA A 105 -12.39 -5.52 -15.64
CA ALA A 105 -11.93 -4.22 -15.17
C ALA A 105 -10.43 -4.22 -14.84
N GLN A 106 -9.80 -3.06 -14.87
CA GLN A 106 -8.47 -2.86 -14.29
C GLN A 106 -8.63 -2.65 -12.78
N VAL A 107 -7.85 -3.38 -11.99
CA VAL A 107 -7.88 -3.29 -10.54
C VAL A 107 -6.54 -2.83 -10.01
N PHE A 108 -6.56 -1.72 -9.26
CA PHE A 108 -5.41 -1.16 -8.57
C PHE A 108 -5.61 -1.26 -7.06
N ILE A 109 -4.57 -1.73 -6.37
CA ILE A 109 -4.46 -1.63 -4.92
C ILE A 109 -3.49 -0.50 -4.62
N VAL A 110 -3.98 0.57 -4.00
CA VAL A 110 -3.22 1.82 -3.80
C VAL A 110 -2.98 2.02 -2.31
N SER A 111 -1.76 1.78 -1.84
CA SER A 111 -1.44 1.74 -0.41
C SER A 111 -0.19 2.51 -0.04
N ALA A 112 -0.19 3.09 1.16
CA ALA A 112 1.01 3.64 1.78
C ALA A 112 1.98 2.55 2.28
N SER A 113 1.57 1.28 2.27
CA SER A 113 2.42 0.15 2.59
C SER A 113 3.40 -0.16 1.47
N ILE A 114 4.50 -0.85 1.80
CA ILE A 114 5.52 -1.25 0.83
C ILE A 114 4.94 -2.35 -0.08
N ASP A 115 5.08 -2.16 -1.37
CA ASP A 115 4.47 -3.02 -2.38
C ASP A 115 5.00 -4.47 -2.35
N ASN A 116 6.24 -4.70 -1.87
CA ASN A 116 6.83 -6.02 -1.75
C ASN A 116 6.02 -6.99 -0.87
N TRP A 117 5.42 -6.52 0.24
CA TRP A 117 4.57 -7.40 1.05
C TRP A 117 3.08 -7.34 0.67
N VAL A 118 2.62 -6.28 -0.01
CA VAL A 118 1.22 -6.18 -0.44
C VAL A 118 0.93 -7.11 -1.62
N ARG A 119 1.81 -7.15 -2.62
CA ARG A 119 1.63 -7.97 -3.84
C ARG A 119 1.41 -9.45 -3.56
N PRO A 120 2.18 -10.11 -2.70
CA PRO A 120 2.01 -11.54 -2.44
C PRO A 120 0.63 -11.92 -1.92
N PHE A 121 -0.06 -11.06 -1.14
CA PHE A 121 -1.41 -11.35 -0.67
C PHE A 121 -2.41 -11.68 -1.80
N PHE A 122 -2.26 -11.03 -2.93
CA PHE A 122 -3.13 -11.25 -4.10
C PHE A 122 -2.64 -12.42 -4.94
N LYS A 123 -1.33 -12.62 -5.07
CA LYS A 123 -0.75 -13.76 -5.79
C LYS A 123 -1.13 -15.10 -5.17
N VAL A 124 -1.06 -15.22 -3.84
CA VAL A 124 -1.45 -16.43 -3.10
C VAL A 124 -2.91 -16.82 -3.39
N ARG A 125 -3.74 -15.86 -3.75
CA ARG A 125 -5.17 -16.10 -4.09
C ARG A 125 -5.45 -16.24 -5.59
N GLY A 126 -4.41 -16.28 -6.42
CA GLY A 126 -4.58 -16.35 -7.88
C GLY A 126 -5.18 -15.08 -8.49
N LEU A 127 -5.05 -13.93 -7.80
CA LEU A 127 -5.56 -12.64 -8.27
C LEU A 127 -4.45 -11.86 -9.01
N ASP A 128 -3.79 -12.50 -9.98
CA ASP A 128 -2.63 -11.97 -10.70
C ASP A 128 -2.94 -10.73 -11.55
N GLY A 129 -4.21 -10.50 -11.87
CA GLY A 129 -4.66 -9.31 -12.60
C GLY A 129 -4.63 -8.01 -11.78
N VAL A 130 -4.36 -8.08 -10.49
CA VAL A 130 -4.26 -6.91 -9.60
C VAL A 130 -2.93 -6.19 -9.79
N ARG A 131 -2.97 -4.87 -9.94
CA ARG A 131 -1.78 -4.00 -9.94
C ARG A 131 -1.65 -3.29 -8.60
N VAL A 132 -0.53 -3.49 -7.92
CA VAL A 132 -0.24 -2.84 -6.64
C VAL A 132 0.57 -1.58 -6.87
N LEU A 133 0.07 -0.45 -6.37
CA LEU A 133 0.71 0.87 -6.35
C LEU A 133 1.02 1.20 -4.89
N GLY A 134 2.14 0.70 -4.40
CA GLY A 134 2.60 0.89 -3.02
C GLY A 134 3.78 1.84 -2.92
N THR A 135 4.28 2.04 -1.70
CA THR A 135 5.56 2.68 -1.45
C THR A 135 6.68 1.74 -1.90
N GLN A 136 7.62 2.24 -2.69
CA GLN A 136 8.75 1.47 -3.19
C GLN A 136 9.98 1.67 -2.32
N ILE A 137 10.74 0.60 -2.08
CA ILE A 137 12.01 0.62 -1.34
C ILE A 137 13.19 0.76 -2.27
N GLU A 138 14.26 1.39 -1.78
CA GLU A 138 15.50 1.54 -2.52
C GLU A 138 16.41 0.32 -2.27
N VAL A 139 16.93 -0.22 -3.39
CA VAL A 139 17.86 -1.35 -3.38
C VAL A 139 19.11 -0.95 -4.15
N ILE A 140 20.29 -1.12 -3.54
CA ILE A 140 21.60 -0.91 -4.16
C ILE A 140 22.41 -2.20 -3.96
N ASP A 141 23.03 -2.70 -5.00
CA ASP A 141 23.84 -3.92 -4.99
C ASP A 141 23.12 -5.13 -4.36
N GLY A 142 21.80 -5.27 -4.65
CA GLY A 142 20.98 -6.35 -4.14
C GLY A 142 20.63 -6.24 -2.64
N ARG A 143 20.91 -5.11 -2.00
CA ARG A 143 20.64 -4.86 -0.57
C ARG A 143 19.75 -3.65 -0.38
N LEU A 144 18.89 -3.74 0.63
CA LEU A 144 18.05 -2.64 1.06
C LEU A 144 18.90 -1.53 1.67
N THR A 145 18.72 -0.30 1.19
CA THR A 145 19.39 0.88 1.80
C THR A 145 18.68 1.35 3.06
N GLY A 146 17.43 0.95 3.25
CA GLY A 146 16.55 1.47 4.29
C GLY A 146 15.78 2.72 3.88
N LYS A 147 16.03 3.25 2.68
CA LYS A 147 15.32 4.42 2.13
C LYS A 147 14.15 3.99 1.25
N PHE A 148 13.19 4.89 1.09
CA PHE A 148 12.15 4.74 0.09
C PHE A 148 12.63 5.31 -1.24
N LYS A 149 12.48 4.54 -2.31
CA LYS A 149 12.78 4.95 -3.69
C LYS A 149 11.71 5.91 -4.21
N SER A 150 10.47 5.74 -3.77
CA SER A 150 9.34 6.58 -4.15
C SER A 150 8.85 7.40 -2.97
N ASN A 151 8.04 8.43 -3.24
CA ASN A 151 7.25 9.07 -2.20
C ASN A 151 6.35 8.04 -1.51
N ASN A 152 6.05 8.28 -0.22
CA ASN A 152 5.08 7.48 0.51
C ASN A 152 3.70 7.61 -0.15
N CYS A 153 3.13 6.51 -0.61
CA CYS A 153 1.87 6.48 -1.36
C CYS A 153 0.66 6.78 -0.46
N TYR A 154 0.60 8.03 0.04
CA TYR A 154 -0.42 8.53 0.95
C TYR A 154 -0.99 9.87 0.46
N GLY A 155 -2.29 10.12 0.72
CA GLY A 155 -2.95 11.36 0.33
C GLY A 155 -2.92 11.62 -1.17
N GLU A 156 -2.45 12.78 -1.58
CA GLU A 156 -2.36 13.20 -2.99
C GLU A 156 -1.43 12.31 -3.83
N GLU A 157 -0.40 11.72 -3.23
CA GLU A 157 0.49 10.78 -3.91
C GLU A 157 -0.27 9.56 -4.44
N LYS A 158 -1.35 9.12 -3.79
CA LYS A 158 -2.20 8.05 -4.30
C LYS A 158 -2.81 8.42 -5.65
N VAL A 159 -3.30 9.64 -5.78
CA VAL A 159 -3.88 10.16 -7.03
C VAL A 159 -2.81 10.23 -8.11
N HIS A 160 -1.66 10.81 -7.79
CA HIS A 160 -0.52 10.91 -8.71
C HIS A 160 -0.13 9.53 -9.27
N ARG A 161 0.02 8.52 -8.40
CA ARG A 161 0.36 7.15 -8.79
C ARG A 161 -0.70 6.48 -9.66
N ILE A 162 -1.98 6.74 -9.38
CA ILE A 162 -3.07 6.23 -10.22
C ILE A 162 -2.99 6.90 -11.60
N CYS A 163 -2.85 8.22 -11.67
CA CYS A 163 -2.75 8.94 -12.93
C CYS A 163 -1.54 8.47 -13.75
N GLU A 164 -0.38 8.33 -13.14
CA GLU A 164 0.83 7.81 -13.77
C GLU A 164 0.62 6.39 -14.34
N ALA A 165 -0.01 5.50 -13.57
CA ALA A 165 -0.33 4.14 -14.01
C ALA A 165 -1.36 4.10 -15.14
N LEU A 166 -2.23 5.10 -15.25
CA LEU A 166 -3.24 5.21 -16.31
C LEU A 166 -2.67 5.78 -17.59
N THR A 167 -1.79 6.78 -17.53
CA THR A 167 -1.12 7.34 -18.73
C THR A 167 -0.30 6.30 -19.45
N THR A 168 0.25 5.31 -18.73
CA THR A 168 0.99 4.18 -19.33
C THR A 168 0.08 3.13 -19.97
N THR A 169 -1.24 3.17 -19.71
CA THR A 169 -2.12 2.04 -20.09
C THR A 169 -3.17 2.35 -21.16
N THR A 170 -3.66 3.57 -21.35
CA THR A 170 -4.54 4.03 -22.45
C THR A 170 -5.32 5.30 -22.12
N ALA A 171 -5.55 6.15 -23.12
CA ALA A 171 -6.15 7.49 -23.02
C ALA A 171 -7.68 7.57 -22.78
N ASN A 172 -8.38 6.47 -22.45
CA ASN A 172 -9.85 6.45 -22.35
C ASN A 172 -10.37 5.55 -21.21
N ALA A 173 -10.01 5.84 -19.97
CA ALA A 173 -10.50 5.07 -18.84
C ALA A 173 -11.39 5.89 -17.90
N PHE A 174 -12.47 5.29 -17.41
CA PHE A 174 -13.36 5.88 -16.40
C PHE A 174 -12.98 5.33 -15.02
N VAL A 175 -12.49 6.19 -14.12
CA VAL A 175 -12.07 5.76 -12.77
C VAL A 175 -13.28 5.69 -11.85
N ILE A 176 -13.59 4.51 -11.34
CA ILE A 176 -14.63 4.29 -10.33
C ILE A 176 -13.93 4.13 -8.98
N PHE A 177 -13.94 5.19 -8.17
CA PHE A 177 -13.59 5.07 -6.77
C PHE A 177 -14.79 4.52 -5.99
N ARG A 178 -14.64 3.36 -5.35
CA ARG A 178 -15.58 2.91 -4.33
C ARG A 178 -14.97 3.19 -2.95
N PRO A 179 -15.37 4.27 -2.28
CA PRO A 179 -14.96 4.56 -0.91
C PRO A 179 -15.83 3.74 0.07
N HIS A 180 -15.68 2.41 0.09
CA HIS A 180 -16.22 1.65 1.21
C HIS A 180 -15.14 1.51 2.27
N ALA A 181 -15.32 2.29 3.35
CA ALA A 181 -14.56 2.32 4.60
C ALA A 181 -13.38 3.31 4.70
N ILE A 182 -13.45 4.49 4.11
CA ILE A 182 -12.58 5.57 4.56
C ILE A 182 -13.38 6.40 5.56
N ARG A 183 -13.09 6.22 6.85
CA ARG A 183 -13.65 7.02 7.96
C ARG A 183 -13.11 8.46 7.98
N ASP A 184 -12.19 8.79 7.10
CA ASP A 184 -11.61 10.12 6.97
C ASP A 184 -12.20 10.84 5.75
N ARG A 185 -13.25 11.61 5.99
CA ARG A 185 -13.92 12.45 4.99
C ARG A 185 -13.09 13.65 4.52
N SER A 186 -11.92 13.90 5.10
CA SER A 186 -11.12 15.10 4.81
C SER A 186 -10.26 15.00 3.57
N ILE A 187 -9.95 13.79 3.09
CA ILE A 187 -8.97 13.57 2.01
C ILE A 187 -9.62 13.41 0.64
N TRP A 188 -10.92 13.04 0.58
CA TRP A 188 -11.62 12.82 -0.68
C TRP A 188 -12.84 13.73 -0.80
N ARG A 189 -12.66 14.98 -1.25
CA ARG A 189 -13.77 15.74 -1.83
C ARG A 189 -14.15 15.07 -3.14
N GLN A 190 -15.37 14.55 -3.22
CA GLN A 190 -15.94 14.12 -4.49
C GLN A 190 -15.86 15.29 -5.47
N PRO A 191 -15.37 15.12 -6.71
CA PRO A 191 -15.60 16.09 -7.76
C PRO A 191 -17.12 16.19 -7.91
N ARG A 192 -17.64 17.40 -7.74
CA ARG A 192 -19.06 17.72 -8.01
C ARG A 192 -19.36 17.32 -9.45
N ARG A 193 -20.55 16.79 -9.65
CA ARG A 193 -21.13 16.32 -10.91
C ARG A 193 -20.71 17.15 -12.11
N GLN A 194 -20.42 16.44 -13.22
CA GLN A 194 -20.27 16.90 -14.61
C GLN A 194 -19.07 17.81 -14.90
N GLY A 195 -18.11 17.26 -15.61
CA GLY A 195 -17.18 18.02 -16.45
C GLY A 195 -15.69 17.88 -16.17
N ASP A 196 -15.24 17.31 -15.05
CA ASP A 196 -13.81 17.27 -14.75
C ASP A 196 -13.12 15.93 -15.12
N ALA A 197 -12.97 15.73 -16.43
CA ALA A 197 -11.94 14.83 -17.00
C ALA A 197 -10.51 15.42 -16.85
N ARG A 198 -10.27 16.30 -15.86
CA ARG A 198 -9.02 17.06 -15.69
C ARG A 198 -8.20 16.67 -14.46
N LEU A 199 -8.37 15.46 -13.90
CA LEU A 199 -7.55 15.01 -12.78
C LEU A 199 -6.16 14.51 -13.19
N CYS A 200 -5.90 14.35 -14.49
CA CYS A 200 -4.63 13.87 -15.04
C CYS A 200 -4.07 14.77 -16.15
N ARG A 201 -4.25 16.09 -16.07
CA ARG A 201 -3.53 17.05 -16.91
C ARG A 201 -2.57 17.85 -16.07
#